data_89b6f18d58950f12d41179316ef14357
#
_entry.id   89b6f18d58950f12d41179316ef14357
#
_cell.length_a   1.000
_cell.length_b   1.000
_cell.length_c   1.000
_cell.angle_alpha   90.00
_cell.angle_beta   90.00
_cell.angle_gamma   90.00
#
_symmetry.space_group_name_H-M   'P 1'
#
loop_
_entity.id
_entity.type
_entity.pdbx_description
1 polymer ?
#
loop_
_entity_poly.entity_id
_entity_poly.type
_entity_poly.pdbx_seq_one_letter_code
_entity_poly.pdbx_strand_id
1 'polypeptide(L)'
;MAAAVSAKLVKELRDKTGAGMMDCKKALAATEGDANKAVEWLRQKGIASAEKKSGRTAAEGAIGSYIHTGARVGVLVEVNCETDFVARGDMFQSLLRDVSMQVAACPNVEYVTTDEIPDEIREREKAIEMGRDD
;
A
#
# COMPACT_ATOMS: atom_id res chain seq x y z
N MET A 1 -29.70 3.11 17.71
CA MET A 1 -29.68 4.37 16.93
C MET A 1 -28.27 4.53 16.42
N ALA A 2 -28.07 4.59 15.08
CA ALA A 2 -26.74 4.79 14.52
C ALA A 2 -26.21 6.15 14.97
N ALA A 3 -25.03 6.17 15.57
CA ALA A 3 -24.36 7.41 15.96
C ALA A 3 -24.18 8.28 14.71
N ALA A 4 -24.62 9.55 14.82
CA ALA A 4 -24.49 10.48 13.69
C ALA A 4 -23.01 10.67 13.36
N VAL A 5 -22.60 10.19 12.19
CA VAL A 5 -21.22 10.32 11.71
C VAL A 5 -20.94 11.82 11.50
N SER A 6 -20.12 12.42 12.36
CA SER A 6 -19.80 13.84 12.28
C SER A 6 -18.84 14.11 11.12
N ALA A 7 -18.98 15.28 10.48
CA ALA A 7 -18.07 15.72 9.42
C ALA A 7 -16.61 15.79 9.89
N LYS A 8 -16.39 16.07 11.17
CA LYS A 8 -15.07 16.10 11.80
C LYS A 8 -14.41 14.71 11.80
N LEU A 9 -15.13 13.68 12.25
CA LEU A 9 -14.65 12.28 12.22
C LEU A 9 -14.34 11.80 10.81
N VAL A 10 -15.17 12.18 9.83
CA VAL A 10 -14.93 11.83 8.42
C VAL A 10 -13.62 12.45 7.93
N LYS A 11 -13.39 13.74 8.26
CA LYS A 11 -12.16 14.44 7.91
C LYS A 11 -10.94 13.79 8.56
N GLU A 12 -10.99 13.55 9.86
CA GLU A 12 -9.90 12.91 10.61
C GLU A 12 -9.54 11.52 10.04
N LEU A 13 -10.56 10.72 9.72
CA LEU A 13 -10.34 9.40 9.13
C LEU A 13 -9.72 9.51 7.72
N ARG A 14 -10.15 10.48 6.92
CA ARG A 14 -9.59 10.75 5.60
C ARG A 14 -8.13 11.19 5.70
N ASP A 15 -7.82 12.12 6.59
CA ASP A 15 -6.45 12.62 6.78
C ASP A 15 -5.51 11.49 7.23
N LYS A 16 -6.02 10.54 8.02
CA LYS A 16 -5.27 9.38 8.50
C LYS A 16 -5.07 8.28 7.44
N THR A 17 -6.04 8.06 6.56
CA THR A 17 -6.07 6.89 5.67
C THR A 17 -5.86 7.23 4.19
N GLY A 18 -6.00 8.48 3.80
CA GLY A 18 -6.02 8.90 2.39
C GLY A 18 -7.25 8.42 1.60
N ALA A 19 -8.18 7.70 2.22
CA ALA A 19 -9.37 7.18 1.55
C ALA A 19 -10.33 8.28 1.11
N GLY A 20 -11.17 8.00 0.11
CA GLY A 20 -12.20 8.93 -0.37
C GLY A 20 -13.20 9.30 0.72
N MET A 21 -13.69 10.53 0.72
CA MET A 21 -14.62 11.05 1.75
C MET A 21 -15.87 10.19 1.91
N MET A 22 -16.44 9.70 0.81
CA MET A 22 -17.63 8.84 0.84
C MET A 22 -17.33 7.45 1.43
N ASP A 23 -16.14 6.92 1.19
CA ASP A 23 -15.73 5.63 1.76
C ASP A 23 -15.44 5.78 3.26
N CYS A 24 -14.83 6.88 3.69
CA CYS A 24 -14.67 7.20 5.11
C CYS A 24 -16.03 7.32 5.82
N LYS A 25 -17.00 8.00 5.20
CA LYS A 25 -18.36 8.12 5.75
C LYS A 25 -19.05 6.74 5.87
N LYS A 26 -18.93 5.89 4.85
CA LYS A 26 -19.46 4.53 4.87
C LYS A 26 -18.80 3.65 5.93
N ALA A 27 -17.47 3.74 6.06
CA ALA A 27 -16.72 3.01 7.06
C ALA A 27 -17.16 3.38 8.47
N LEU A 28 -17.25 4.68 8.77
CA LEU A 28 -17.72 5.14 10.08
C LEU A 28 -19.17 4.76 10.36
N ALA A 29 -20.03 4.79 9.37
CA ALA A 29 -21.41 4.33 9.52
C ALA A 29 -21.48 2.82 9.81
N ALA A 30 -20.67 2.00 9.13
CA ALA A 30 -20.61 0.55 9.32
C ALA A 30 -19.97 0.14 10.66
N THR A 31 -19.19 1.02 11.27
CA THR A 31 -18.47 0.77 12.54
C THR A 31 -18.99 1.62 13.71
N GLU A 32 -20.21 2.15 13.57
CA GLU A 32 -20.88 2.94 14.60
C GLU A 32 -20.06 4.13 15.13
N GLY A 33 -19.20 4.69 14.27
CA GLY A 33 -18.33 5.83 14.60
C GLY A 33 -16.98 5.45 15.20
N ASP A 34 -16.67 4.14 15.33
CA ASP A 34 -15.36 3.69 15.80
C ASP A 34 -14.30 3.90 14.72
N ALA A 35 -13.39 4.85 14.95
CA ALA A 35 -12.37 5.23 13.99
C ALA A 35 -11.33 4.13 13.72
N ASN A 36 -10.99 3.28 14.72
CA ASN A 36 -10.02 2.21 14.52
C ASN A 36 -10.62 1.08 13.68
N LYS A 37 -11.83 0.66 13.99
CA LYS A 37 -12.57 -0.31 13.20
C LYS A 37 -12.85 0.22 11.78
N ALA A 38 -13.06 1.52 11.62
CA ALA A 38 -13.24 2.14 10.31
C ALA A 38 -11.96 2.08 9.46
N VAL A 39 -10.78 2.22 10.05
CA VAL A 39 -9.49 2.00 9.37
C VAL A 39 -9.38 0.57 8.87
N GLU A 40 -9.67 -0.41 9.72
CA GLU A 40 -9.64 -1.83 9.34
C GLU A 40 -10.65 -2.15 8.23
N TRP A 41 -11.86 -1.62 8.33
CA TRP A 41 -12.90 -1.77 7.32
C TRP A 41 -12.47 -1.19 5.96
N LEU A 42 -11.84 0.00 5.96
CA LEU A 42 -11.32 0.61 4.75
C LEU A 42 -10.18 -0.21 4.14
N ARG A 43 -9.31 -0.76 4.97
CA ARG A 43 -8.21 -1.62 4.54
C ARG A 43 -8.71 -2.89 3.87
N GLN A 44 -9.67 -3.60 4.48
CA GLN A 44 -10.29 -4.79 3.90
C GLN A 44 -10.99 -4.47 2.58
N LYS A 45 -11.72 -3.35 2.52
CA LYS A 45 -12.38 -2.91 1.30
C LYS A 45 -11.38 -2.53 0.20
N GLY A 46 -10.26 -1.92 0.56
CA GLY A 46 -9.17 -1.59 -0.35
C GLY A 46 -8.59 -2.85 -1.00
N ILE A 47 -8.32 -3.89 -0.24
CA ILE A 47 -7.83 -5.19 -0.73
C ILE A 47 -8.84 -5.78 -1.72
N ALA A 48 -10.13 -5.89 -1.37
CA ALA A 48 -11.16 -6.42 -2.24
C ALA A 48 -11.35 -5.59 -3.54
N SER A 49 -11.10 -4.28 -3.48
CA SER A 49 -11.13 -3.41 -4.66
C SER A 49 -9.91 -3.61 -5.56
N ALA A 50 -8.73 -3.81 -4.97
CA ALA A 50 -7.50 -4.12 -5.70
C ALA A 50 -7.62 -5.45 -6.45
N GLU A 51 -8.13 -6.49 -5.79
CA GLU A 51 -8.37 -7.81 -6.42
C GLU A 51 -9.27 -7.71 -7.65
N LYS A 52 -10.36 -6.93 -7.56
CA LYS A 52 -11.27 -6.71 -8.71
C LYS A 52 -10.59 -5.98 -9.88
N LYS A 53 -9.51 -5.27 -9.63
CA LYS A 53 -8.76 -4.50 -10.63
C LYS A 53 -7.49 -5.21 -11.12
N SER A 54 -7.11 -6.32 -10.51
CA SER A 54 -5.85 -7.01 -10.81
C SER A 54 -5.71 -7.46 -12.27
N GLY A 55 -6.83 -7.72 -12.95
CA GLY A 55 -6.86 -8.07 -14.39
C GLY A 55 -6.79 -6.88 -15.36
N ARG A 56 -6.69 -5.64 -14.87
CA ARG A 56 -6.60 -4.47 -15.74
C ARG A 56 -5.18 -4.28 -16.26
N THR A 57 -5.05 -3.83 -17.50
CA THR A 57 -3.75 -3.52 -18.09
C THR A 57 -3.19 -2.23 -17.50
N ALA A 58 -1.98 -2.30 -16.95
CA ALA A 58 -1.21 -1.17 -16.45
C ALA A 58 -0.01 -0.94 -17.38
N ALA A 59 -0.25 -0.32 -18.55
CA ALA A 59 0.75 -0.10 -19.58
C ALA A 59 1.47 1.25 -19.48
N GLU A 60 0.93 2.15 -18.69
CA GLU A 60 1.53 3.45 -18.35
C GLU A 60 2.27 3.36 -17.03
N GLY A 61 2.96 4.41 -16.62
CA GLY A 61 3.67 4.45 -15.34
C GLY A 61 4.82 5.43 -15.35
N ALA A 62 5.73 5.26 -14.41
CA ALA A 62 6.96 6.04 -14.34
C ALA A 62 8.10 5.25 -13.70
N ILE A 63 9.33 5.65 -14.04
CA ILE A 63 10.55 5.16 -13.41
C ILE A 63 10.97 6.17 -12.34
N GLY A 64 11.09 5.71 -11.10
CA GLY A 64 11.68 6.45 -10.01
C GLY A 64 13.14 6.10 -9.80
N SER A 65 13.90 7.04 -9.30
CA SER A 65 15.29 6.82 -8.89
C SER A 65 15.53 7.37 -7.50
N TYR A 66 16.40 6.70 -6.76
CA TYR A 66 16.88 7.16 -5.47
C TYR A 66 18.39 6.90 -5.36
N ILE A 67 19.13 7.93 -5.01
CA ILE A 67 20.55 7.84 -4.70
C ILE A 67 20.73 8.18 -3.22
N HIS A 68 21.22 7.22 -2.45
CA HIS A 68 21.46 7.42 -1.03
C HIS A 68 22.64 8.37 -0.78
N THR A 69 22.60 9.08 0.34
CA THR A 69 23.68 9.95 0.78
C THR A 69 25.02 9.20 0.77
N GLY A 70 26.04 9.78 0.16
CA GLY A 70 27.33 9.12 -0.05
C GLY A 70 27.45 8.38 -1.39
N ALA A 71 26.42 8.39 -2.24
CA ALA A 71 26.43 7.91 -3.63
C ALA A 71 26.93 6.45 -3.82
N ARG A 72 26.74 5.60 -2.81
CA ARG A 72 27.15 4.17 -2.86
C ARG A 72 25.99 3.21 -3.10
N VAL A 73 24.75 3.68 -2.91
CA VAL A 73 23.52 2.91 -3.15
C VAL A 73 22.64 3.73 -4.06
N GLY A 74 22.21 3.12 -5.15
CA GLY A 74 21.27 3.68 -6.09
C GLY A 74 20.18 2.67 -6.42
N VAL A 75 18.97 3.15 -6.63
CA VAL A 75 17.80 2.34 -6.97
C VAL A 75 17.10 2.95 -8.18
N LEU A 76 16.68 2.09 -9.10
CA LEU A 76 15.71 2.38 -10.14
C LEU A 76 14.50 1.48 -9.94
N VAL A 77 13.31 2.06 -9.89
CA VAL A 77 12.05 1.33 -9.74
C VAL A 77 11.08 1.78 -10.81
N GLU A 78 10.50 0.84 -11.53
CA GLU A 78 9.37 1.07 -12.41
C GLU A 78 8.08 0.73 -11.66
N VAL A 79 7.15 1.68 -11.62
CA VAL A 79 5.80 1.49 -11.09
C VAL A 79 4.80 1.76 -12.20
N ASN A 80 3.96 0.78 -12.49
CA ASN A 80 2.99 0.86 -13.56
C ASN A 80 1.59 1.24 -13.04
N CYS A 81 0.82 1.91 -13.89
CA CYS A 81 -0.56 2.30 -13.65
C CYS A 81 -1.39 2.26 -14.94
N GLU A 82 -2.69 2.47 -14.82
CA GLU A 82 -3.61 2.37 -15.95
C GLU A 82 -3.48 3.55 -16.94
N THR A 83 -3.09 4.75 -16.47
CA THR A 83 -3.07 5.96 -17.29
C THR A 83 -1.87 6.86 -16.99
N ASP A 84 -1.39 7.58 -17.99
CA ASP A 84 -0.34 8.61 -17.85
C ASP A 84 -0.77 9.76 -16.93
N PHE A 85 -2.07 10.06 -16.90
CA PHE A 85 -2.63 11.06 -16.00
C PHE A 85 -2.39 10.71 -14.52
N VAL A 86 -2.59 9.44 -14.15
CA VAL A 86 -2.28 8.94 -12.80
C VAL A 86 -0.78 9.01 -12.54
N ALA A 87 0.04 8.59 -13.49
CA ALA A 87 1.50 8.59 -13.36
C ALA A 87 2.09 9.99 -13.07
N ARG A 88 1.47 11.04 -13.58
CA ARG A 88 1.89 12.44 -13.35
C ARG A 88 1.38 13.05 -12.06
N GLY A 89 0.46 12.38 -11.37
CA GLY A 89 -0.13 12.88 -10.13
C GLY A 89 0.84 12.89 -8.95
N ASP A 90 0.76 13.88 -8.08
CA ASP A 90 1.65 14.04 -6.91
C ASP A 90 1.64 12.83 -5.99
N MET A 91 0.47 12.20 -5.80
CA MET A 91 0.35 10.99 -4.98
C MET A 91 1.13 9.82 -5.57
N PHE A 92 1.08 9.63 -6.90
CA PHE A 92 1.83 8.59 -7.58
C PHE A 92 3.33 8.85 -7.50
N GLN A 93 3.75 10.09 -7.71
CA GLN A 93 5.16 10.48 -7.62
C GLN A 93 5.70 10.34 -6.19
N SER A 94 4.89 10.61 -5.18
CA SER A 94 5.23 10.38 -3.77
C SER A 94 5.39 8.88 -3.48
N LEU A 95 4.44 8.05 -3.92
CA LEU A 95 4.52 6.59 -3.79
C LEU A 95 5.79 6.04 -4.45
N LEU A 96 6.07 6.48 -5.68
CA LEU A 96 7.26 6.05 -6.44
C LEU A 96 8.56 6.37 -5.69
N ARG A 97 8.64 7.56 -5.08
CA ARG A 97 9.77 7.97 -4.24
C ARG A 97 9.88 7.12 -2.98
N ASP A 98 8.77 6.89 -2.28
CA ASP A 98 8.75 6.12 -1.04
C ASP A 98 9.15 4.65 -1.29
N VAL A 99 8.67 4.05 -2.37
CA VAL A 99 9.07 2.70 -2.78
C VAL A 99 10.57 2.64 -3.11
N SER A 100 11.09 3.63 -3.85
CA SER A 100 12.51 3.69 -4.18
C SER A 100 13.39 3.80 -2.94
N MET A 101 13.00 4.63 -1.96
CA MET A 101 13.69 4.74 -0.67
C MET A 101 13.61 3.44 0.14
N GLN A 102 12.45 2.79 0.14
CA GLN A 102 12.25 1.52 0.84
C GLN A 102 13.16 0.42 0.29
N VAL A 103 13.26 0.30 -1.03
CA VAL A 103 14.18 -0.66 -1.67
C VAL A 103 15.64 -0.37 -1.31
N ALA A 104 16.03 0.91 -1.27
CA ALA A 104 17.39 1.30 -0.86
C ALA A 104 17.68 0.99 0.62
N ALA A 105 16.68 1.12 1.49
CA ALA A 105 16.82 0.89 2.93
C ALA A 105 16.81 -0.61 3.31
N CYS A 106 16.22 -1.46 2.46
CA CYS A 106 16.07 -2.89 2.72
C CYS A 106 16.95 -3.71 1.77
N PRO A 107 18.21 -3.98 2.10
CA PRO A 107 19.14 -4.70 1.22
C PRO A 107 18.76 -6.16 0.97
N ASN A 108 17.80 -6.69 1.71
CA ASN A 108 17.25 -8.04 1.56
C ASN A 108 16.02 -8.12 0.63
N VAL A 109 15.66 -7.03 -0.05
CA VAL A 109 14.63 -7.05 -1.09
C VAL A 109 15.22 -7.66 -2.36
N GLU A 110 14.87 -8.90 -2.65
CA GLU A 110 15.41 -9.67 -3.77
C GLU A 110 14.33 -9.98 -4.82
N TYR A 111 13.06 -9.96 -4.43
CA TYR A 111 11.93 -10.38 -5.27
C TYR A 111 10.86 -9.29 -5.32
N VAL A 112 10.22 -9.15 -6.48
CA VAL A 112 9.11 -8.20 -6.69
C VAL A 112 7.78 -8.82 -6.28
N THR A 113 7.61 -10.11 -6.56
CA THR A 113 6.39 -10.85 -6.24
C THR A 113 6.69 -12.10 -5.42
N THR A 114 5.70 -12.56 -4.66
CA THR A 114 5.82 -13.80 -3.88
C THR A 114 6.01 -15.04 -4.75
N ASP A 115 5.56 -15.01 -6.00
CA ASP A 115 5.68 -16.13 -6.95
C ASP A 115 7.13 -16.31 -7.44
N GLU A 116 7.95 -15.26 -7.36
CA GLU A 116 9.37 -15.30 -7.71
C GLU A 116 10.23 -15.93 -6.60
N ILE A 117 9.71 -16.07 -5.38
CA ILE A 117 10.45 -16.65 -4.25
C ILE A 117 10.55 -18.17 -4.44
N PRO A 118 11.79 -18.73 -4.51
CA PRO A 118 11.97 -20.18 -4.59
C PRO A 118 11.31 -20.91 -3.42
N ASP A 119 10.69 -22.06 -3.71
CA ASP A 119 10.00 -22.85 -2.70
C ASP A 119 10.91 -23.25 -1.54
N GLU A 120 12.18 -23.53 -1.82
CA GLU A 120 13.18 -23.86 -0.79
C GLU A 120 13.35 -22.74 0.24
N ILE A 121 13.41 -21.49 -0.21
CA ILE A 121 13.51 -20.32 0.69
C ILE A 121 12.22 -20.20 1.49
N ARG A 122 11.07 -20.33 0.84
CA ARG A 122 9.76 -20.22 1.49
C ARG A 122 9.57 -21.27 2.59
N GLU A 123 9.89 -22.52 2.30
CA GLU A 123 9.73 -23.62 3.27
C GLU A 123 10.74 -23.49 4.42
N ARG A 124 11.95 -23.02 4.16
CA ARG A 124 12.94 -22.76 5.20
C ARG A 124 12.46 -21.66 6.17
N GLU A 125 12.03 -20.52 5.65
CA GLU A 125 11.54 -19.41 6.49
C GLU A 125 10.28 -19.80 7.27
N LYS A 126 9.38 -20.56 6.65
CA LYS A 126 8.21 -21.12 7.32
C LYS A 126 8.58 -22.07 8.47
N ALA A 127 9.57 -22.94 8.26
CA ALA A 127 10.04 -23.84 9.31
C ALA A 127 10.70 -23.07 10.47
N ILE A 128 11.45 -22.00 10.18
CA ILE A 128 12.04 -21.14 11.20
C ILE A 128 10.94 -20.47 12.02
N GLU A 129 9.92 -19.89 11.36
CA GLU A 129 8.84 -19.18 12.03
C GLU A 129 7.96 -20.13 12.88
N MET A 130 7.70 -21.32 12.38
CA MET A 130 6.97 -22.37 13.14
C MET A 130 7.75 -22.92 14.34
N GLY A 131 9.07 -22.81 14.34
CA GLY A 131 9.94 -23.23 15.44
C GLY A 131 10.24 -22.15 16.48
N ARG A 132 9.66 -20.94 16.34
CA ARG A 132 9.77 -19.88 17.35
C ARG A 132 8.84 -20.22 18.51
N ASP A 133 9.42 -20.40 19.67
CA ASP A 133 8.66 -20.42 20.92
C ASP A 133 8.19 -19.01 21.23
N ASP A 134 6.88 -18.83 21.44
CA ASP A 134 6.26 -17.56 21.85
C ASP A 134 6.68 -17.13 23.27
#